data_0fc3b5362c132582acc6bfc421affb1f
#
_entry.id   0fc3b5362c132582acc6bfc421affb1f
#
_cell.length_a   1.000
_cell.length_b   1.000
_cell.length_c   1.000
_cell.angle_alpha   90.00
_cell.angle_beta   90.00
_cell.angle_gamma   90.00
#
_symmetry.space_group_name_H-M   'P 1'
#
loop_
_entity.id
_entity.type
_entity.pdbx_description
1 polymer ?
#
loop_
_entity_poly.entity_id
_entity_poly.type
_entity_poly.pdbx_seq_one_letter_code
_entity_poly.pdbx_strand_id
1 'polypeptide(L)'
;VRGHVKQRKVLSRLILLSLAATLLVNPAISPALAATPKPGASCTKIWQTKVVKSVRYTCVRVNKKLIWNKGASIASSVPKPTQPPIALPRPNAIPIYQGGAGASSGAVQTPALAFLPSSAPSGTNLKLWIHVPEDPTVSLRSPGVWLKPLNEAWRFMPGASNGTVFLNLAAGQYLIDTVEPDGNMTDFKRRTYEVTIAADGTARVPGVLANAAGYFGLTIDRVVNSSASFTPANQCQLLGQDGNQNMNQGFPARPERLARKGTIRALIVPVDFADVPGTDRPETAFFEMANLTDVFYRKMSGNLVSFSFEVLPNYVRMPFSSSFHNLGAWNGGDPNAYYKAAIRQADPLVDYSKFDVVYVLSPRTIPASSIAYGPAFPMKVSTDDGYVMNGTISGADAYQAFPGAGWKWMAHETGHLFGLHDLYTIDPQPPTYGSWDIMSLNWSTKAIELNSWNRFIMDWLPASAYRCLSSSQAKSLAEPTSLIPIGSDSTGTKAIFVPLSTTEILVIEHRATAGLDSIPEQEAGVLVYTVNMTIPSIKGGWKVVRPEGSVSRTFEDAALQVGDRVSVGNLQITVTGKSGSGLLVEIK
;
A
#
# COMPACT_ATOMS: atom_id res chain seq x y z
N VAL A 1 37.18 5.08 -51.85
CA VAL A 1 38.41 4.62 -51.18
C VAL A 1 37.95 3.60 -50.13
N ARG A 2 38.37 2.34 -50.35
CA ARG A 2 38.00 1.17 -49.55
C ARG A 2 38.82 1.11 -48.25
N GLY A 3 38.19 0.73 -47.12
CA GLY A 3 38.84 0.42 -45.87
C GLY A 3 38.18 -0.78 -45.19
N HIS A 4 38.92 -1.87 -45.11
CA HIS A 4 38.53 -3.19 -44.58
C HIS A 4 38.29 -3.16 -43.05
N VAL A 5 37.19 -3.77 -42.59
CA VAL A 5 36.96 -4.18 -41.21
C VAL A 5 37.43 -5.62 -41.01
N LYS A 6 38.40 -5.84 -40.13
CA LYS A 6 38.85 -7.15 -39.68
C LYS A 6 38.00 -7.67 -38.54
N GLN A 7 37.29 -8.76 -38.78
CA GLN A 7 36.69 -9.60 -37.75
C GLN A 7 37.77 -10.39 -37.01
N ARG A 8 37.81 -10.36 -35.69
CA ARG A 8 38.56 -11.33 -34.86
C ARG A 8 37.59 -12.35 -34.28
N LYS A 9 37.73 -13.59 -34.75
CA LYS A 9 37.18 -14.81 -34.15
C LYS A 9 37.99 -15.14 -32.89
N VAL A 10 37.32 -15.38 -31.77
CA VAL A 10 37.91 -15.98 -30.56
C VAL A 10 37.49 -17.46 -30.54
N LEU A 11 38.45 -18.33 -30.63
CA LEU A 11 38.33 -19.81 -30.57
C LEU A 11 38.13 -20.24 -29.12
N SER A 12 37.10 -21.05 -28.88
CA SER A 12 36.93 -21.85 -27.66
C SER A 12 37.93 -23.02 -27.67
N ARG A 13 38.71 -23.18 -26.61
CA ARG A 13 39.47 -24.41 -26.33
C ARG A 13 38.78 -25.20 -25.23
N LEU A 14 38.23 -26.35 -25.61
CA LEU A 14 37.93 -27.45 -24.69
C LEU A 14 39.24 -28.10 -24.26
N ILE A 15 39.42 -28.31 -22.98
CA ILE A 15 40.42 -29.22 -22.43
C ILE A 15 39.64 -30.32 -21.69
N LEU A 16 39.68 -31.53 -22.29
CA LEU A 16 39.39 -32.79 -21.61
C LEU A 16 40.59 -33.15 -20.72
N LEU A 17 40.38 -33.43 -19.46
CA LEU A 17 41.32 -34.14 -18.60
C LEU A 17 40.62 -35.35 -18.01
N SER A 18 41.21 -36.49 -18.31
CA SER A 18 40.79 -37.85 -17.96
C SER A 18 41.00 -38.18 -16.48
N LEU A 19 40.06 -38.99 -15.96
CA LEU A 19 40.05 -39.59 -14.61
C LEU A 19 41.31 -40.46 -14.37
N ALA A 20 41.87 -40.27 -13.14
CA ALA A 20 42.55 -41.36 -12.44
C ALA A 20 41.89 -41.47 -11.05
N ALA A 21 41.20 -42.57 -10.80
CA ALA A 21 40.58 -42.91 -9.56
C ALA A 21 41.62 -43.38 -8.54
N THR A 22 41.73 -42.68 -7.42
CA THR A 22 42.34 -43.21 -6.20
C THR A 22 41.28 -43.20 -5.09
N LEU A 23 40.85 -44.37 -4.70
CA LEU A 23 40.02 -44.66 -3.55
C LEU A 23 40.78 -44.28 -2.27
N LEU A 24 40.44 -43.14 -1.66
CA LEU A 24 40.75 -42.86 -0.27
C LEU A 24 39.43 -43.02 0.54
N VAL A 25 39.40 -44.07 1.34
CA VAL A 25 38.37 -44.32 2.33
C VAL A 25 38.41 -43.23 3.36
N ASN A 26 37.46 -42.28 3.28
CA ASN A 26 37.19 -41.34 4.37
C ASN A 26 36.25 -42.00 5.37
N PRO A 27 36.56 -41.95 6.70
CA PRO A 27 35.63 -42.43 7.69
C PRO A 27 34.35 -41.60 7.69
N ALA A 28 33.22 -42.24 7.60
CA ALA A 28 31.89 -41.64 7.67
C ALA A 28 31.78 -40.81 8.96
N ILE A 29 31.73 -39.46 8.80
CA ILE A 29 31.28 -38.57 9.84
C ILE A 29 29.77 -38.80 9.95
N SER A 30 29.36 -39.58 10.92
CA SER A 30 27.96 -39.68 11.33
C SER A 30 27.45 -38.27 11.62
N PRO A 31 26.28 -37.85 11.08
CA PRO A 31 25.69 -36.58 11.45
C PRO A 31 25.43 -36.64 12.97
N ALA A 32 26.13 -35.82 13.73
CA ALA A 32 25.88 -35.64 15.14
C ALA A 32 24.37 -35.35 15.31
N LEU A 33 23.64 -36.24 15.98
CA LEU A 33 22.24 -36.02 16.32
C LEU A 33 22.13 -34.66 16.98
N ALA A 34 21.49 -33.73 16.28
CA ALA A 34 21.33 -32.37 16.75
C ALA A 34 20.61 -32.37 18.09
N ALA A 35 21.33 -32.01 19.16
CA ALA A 35 20.86 -32.05 20.53
C ALA A 35 19.44 -31.46 20.67
N THR A 36 18.62 -32.16 21.42
CA THR A 36 17.24 -31.73 21.75
C THR A 36 17.28 -30.39 22.44
N PRO A 37 16.55 -29.36 21.97
CA PRO A 37 16.56 -28.03 22.58
C PRO A 37 16.09 -28.10 24.04
N LYS A 38 16.84 -27.51 24.94
CA LYS A 38 16.48 -27.31 26.35
C LYS A 38 16.52 -25.82 26.65
N PRO A 39 15.62 -25.30 27.50
CA PRO A 39 15.67 -23.89 27.93
C PRO A 39 17.06 -23.51 28.42
N GLY A 40 17.58 -22.39 27.94
CA GLY A 40 18.91 -21.89 28.31
C GLY A 40 20.10 -22.55 27.59
N ALA A 41 19.92 -23.68 26.91
CA ALA A 41 21.00 -24.28 26.10
C ALA A 41 21.33 -23.45 24.87
N SER A 42 22.58 -23.49 24.42
CA SER A 42 23.03 -22.73 23.25
C SER A 42 22.32 -23.15 21.97
N CYS A 43 22.08 -22.21 21.08
CA CYS A 43 21.56 -22.40 19.75
C CYS A 43 22.43 -21.64 18.73
N THR A 44 22.31 -22.00 17.45
CA THR A 44 23.28 -21.55 16.44
C THR A 44 22.78 -20.39 15.58
N LYS A 45 21.45 -20.25 15.44
CA LYS A 45 20.85 -19.19 14.60
C LYS A 45 19.71 -18.53 15.36
N ILE A 46 19.79 -17.21 15.53
CA ILE A 46 18.71 -16.42 16.16
C ILE A 46 17.39 -16.69 15.40
N TRP A 47 16.29 -16.82 16.15
CA TRP A 47 14.94 -17.14 15.67
C TRP A 47 14.77 -18.56 15.06
N GLN A 48 15.80 -19.38 15.08
CA GLN A 48 15.63 -20.81 14.77
C GLN A 48 14.61 -21.41 15.74
N THR A 49 13.62 -22.13 15.20
CA THR A 49 12.62 -22.83 16.01
C THR A 49 12.82 -24.35 15.92
N LYS A 50 12.56 -25.06 17.01
CA LYS A 50 12.44 -26.51 17.06
C LYS A 50 11.24 -26.90 17.90
N VAL A 51 10.51 -27.93 17.46
CA VAL A 51 9.37 -28.47 18.18
C VAL A 51 9.76 -29.81 18.77
N VAL A 52 9.58 -29.99 20.07
CA VAL A 52 9.85 -31.26 20.80
C VAL A 52 8.71 -31.50 21.74
N LYS A 53 8.04 -32.68 21.63
CA LYS A 53 6.90 -33.09 22.48
C LYS A 53 5.85 -31.97 22.63
N SER A 54 5.39 -31.43 21.51
CA SER A 54 4.40 -30.32 21.47
C SER A 54 4.81 -29.04 22.18
N VAL A 55 6.11 -28.82 22.39
CA VAL A 55 6.68 -27.57 22.87
C VAL A 55 7.56 -26.95 21.79
N ARG A 56 7.28 -25.71 21.40
CA ARG A 56 8.09 -24.95 20.45
C ARG A 56 9.14 -24.14 21.21
N TYR A 57 10.37 -24.40 20.92
CA TYR A 57 11.52 -23.63 21.39
C TYR A 57 11.98 -22.67 20.32
N THR A 58 12.30 -21.43 20.70
CA THR A 58 12.84 -20.41 19.79
C THR A 58 14.22 -19.99 20.30
N CYS A 59 15.18 -19.89 19.39
CA CYS A 59 16.51 -19.40 19.68
C CYS A 59 16.48 -17.87 19.82
N VAL A 60 16.77 -17.38 21.01
CA VAL A 60 16.75 -15.93 21.34
C VAL A 60 18.12 -15.46 21.83
N ARG A 61 18.38 -14.16 21.69
CA ARG A 61 19.62 -13.56 22.22
C ARG A 61 19.36 -13.02 23.63
N VAL A 62 20.11 -13.53 24.60
CA VAL A 62 20.10 -13.05 25.97
C VAL A 62 21.56 -12.79 26.41
N ASN A 63 21.85 -11.57 26.87
CA ASN A 63 23.18 -11.17 27.30
C ASN A 63 24.32 -11.54 26.32
N LYS A 64 24.11 -11.21 25.03
CA LYS A 64 25.02 -11.49 23.90
C LYS A 64 25.20 -12.98 23.54
N LYS A 65 24.49 -13.91 24.19
CA LYS A 65 24.51 -15.35 23.87
C LYS A 65 23.21 -15.77 23.18
N LEU A 66 23.31 -16.72 22.26
CA LEU A 66 22.14 -17.34 21.62
C LEU A 66 21.74 -18.57 22.46
N ILE A 67 20.51 -18.57 22.96
CA ILE A 67 19.98 -19.67 23.79
C ILE A 67 18.54 -20.00 23.41
N TRP A 68 18.13 -21.25 23.64
CA TRP A 68 16.74 -21.66 23.52
C TRP A 68 15.89 -21.03 24.63
N ASN A 69 14.75 -20.42 24.29
CA ASN A 69 13.78 -19.90 25.26
C ASN A 69 13.11 -21.02 26.09
N LYS A 70 12.22 -20.66 27.02
CA LYS A 70 11.49 -21.64 27.85
C LYS A 70 10.58 -22.58 27.07
N GLY A 71 10.34 -22.29 25.79
CA GLY A 71 9.39 -23.00 24.95
C GLY A 71 7.93 -22.59 25.23
N ALA A 72 7.10 -22.68 24.21
CA ALA A 72 5.65 -22.49 24.30
C ALA A 72 4.97 -23.80 23.96
N SER A 73 4.02 -24.23 24.78
CA SER A 73 3.21 -25.43 24.51
C SER A 73 2.40 -25.21 23.23
N ILE A 74 2.49 -26.15 22.30
CA ILE A 74 1.62 -26.20 21.12
C ILE A 74 0.48 -27.10 21.54
N ALA A 75 -0.61 -26.52 22.05
CA ALA A 75 -1.82 -27.29 22.34
C ALA A 75 -2.28 -27.96 21.04
N SER A 76 -2.24 -29.28 21.02
CA SER A 76 -2.83 -30.10 19.97
C SER A 76 -4.34 -30.12 20.19
N SER A 77 -5.03 -29.06 19.73
CA SER A 77 -6.47 -29.12 19.57
C SER A 77 -6.76 -29.11 18.08
N VAL A 78 -6.70 -30.31 17.47
CA VAL A 78 -7.53 -30.59 16.31
C VAL A 78 -8.87 -31.05 16.88
N PRO A 79 -9.91 -30.21 16.90
CA PRO A 79 -11.26 -30.71 17.10
C PRO A 79 -11.62 -31.54 15.88
N LYS A 80 -12.00 -32.81 16.11
CA LYS A 80 -12.68 -33.63 15.12
C LYS A 80 -13.88 -32.82 14.58
N PRO A 81 -14.13 -32.78 13.27
CA PRO A 81 -15.26 -32.01 12.73
C PRO A 81 -16.56 -32.71 13.13
N THR A 82 -17.21 -32.19 14.13
CA THR A 82 -18.58 -32.54 14.49
C THR A 82 -19.36 -31.22 14.46
N GLN A 83 -20.16 -31.07 13.46
CA GLN A 83 -21.10 -30.03 13.06
C GLN A 83 -20.56 -29.03 12.02
N PRO A 84 -21.39 -28.69 11.03
CA PRO A 84 -21.09 -27.56 10.17
C PRO A 84 -20.94 -26.27 11.03
N PRO A 85 -20.09 -25.33 10.65
CA PRO A 85 -19.90 -24.12 11.42
C PRO A 85 -21.25 -23.45 11.63
N ILE A 86 -21.63 -23.27 12.90
CA ILE A 86 -22.74 -22.41 13.28
C ILE A 86 -22.33 -21.05 12.77
N ALA A 87 -23.06 -20.52 11.78
CA ALA A 87 -22.91 -19.14 11.35
C ALA A 87 -23.09 -18.27 12.60
N LEU A 88 -22.03 -17.59 13.02
CA LEU A 88 -22.13 -16.58 14.05
C LEU A 88 -23.21 -15.58 13.63
N PRO A 89 -24.13 -15.19 14.51
CA PRO A 89 -25.12 -14.18 14.17
C PRO A 89 -24.37 -12.93 13.73
N ARG A 90 -24.67 -12.45 12.52
CA ARG A 90 -24.10 -11.22 11.98
C ARG A 90 -24.43 -10.08 12.94
N PRO A 91 -23.45 -9.35 13.50
CA PRO A 91 -23.76 -8.11 14.15
C PRO A 91 -24.22 -7.13 13.06
N ASN A 92 -25.48 -6.69 13.15
CA ASN A 92 -26.06 -5.60 12.39
C ASN A 92 -25.91 -5.68 10.86
N ALA A 93 -26.57 -6.65 10.23
CA ALA A 93 -26.82 -6.60 8.79
C ALA A 93 -27.37 -5.22 8.42
N ILE A 94 -26.78 -4.57 7.43
CA ILE A 94 -27.33 -3.31 6.89
C ILE A 94 -28.79 -3.61 6.50
N PRO A 95 -29.79 -2.85 6.98
CA PRO A 95 -31.16 -3.12 6.65
C PRO A 95 -31.34 -3.17 5.14
N ILE A 96 -31.92 -4.26 4.64
CA ILE A 96 -32.35 -4.34 3.24
C ILE A 96 -33.31 -3.17 3.01
N TYR A 97 -33.09 -2.40 1.94
CA TYR A 97 -33.91 -1.25 1.63
C TYR A 97 -35.38 -1.68 1.42
N GLN A 98 -36.24 -1.33 2.36
CA GLN A 98 -37.67 -1.57 2.29
C GLN A 98 -38.45 -0.25 2.11
N GLY A 99 -37.99 0.64 1.21
CA GLY A 99 -38.64 1.94 1.02
C GLY A 99 -38.55 2.82 2.28
N GLY A 100 -37.87 3.97 2.23
CA GLY A 100 -37.43 4.80 3.37
C GLY A 100 -38.39 4.87 4.56
N ALA A 101 -37.89 4.53 5.73
CA ALA A 101 -38.56 4.75 6.99
C ALA A 101 -38.63 6.28 7.24
N GLY A 102 -39.76 6.90 6.90
CA GLY A 102 -40.03 8.32 7.11
C GLY A 102 -40.81 9.00 5.99
N ALA A 103 -40.95 8.42 4.84
CA ALA A 103 -41.89 8.86 3.82
C ALA A 103 -43.07 7.89 3.76
N SER A 104 -44.26 8.40 3.63
CA SER A 104 -45.51 7.67 3.44
C SER A 104 -45.29 6.38 2.59
N SER A 105 -45.92 5.29 2.98
CA SER A 105 -45.80 3.89 2.49
C SER A 105 -46.04 3.65 0.98
N GLY A 106 -45.52 4.47 0.09
CA GLY A 106 -45.57 4.35 -1.37
C GLY A 106 -44.20 3.98 -1.95
N ALA A 107 -44.19 3.06 -2.91
CA ALA A 107 -43.00 2.73 -3.68
C ALA A 107 -42.48 3.98 -4.43
N VAL A 108 -41.16 4.16 -4.46
CA VAL A 108 -40.51 5.29 -5.14
C VAL A 108 -40.58 5.09 -6.65
N GLN A 109 -41.20 6.04 -7.37
CA GLN A 109 -41.28 6.02 -8.81
C GLN A 109 -39.97 6.48 -9.44
N THR A 110 -39.41 5.63 -10.32
CA THR A 110 -38.22 6.03 -11.11
C THR A 110 -38.63 7.09 -12.15
N PRO A 111 -37.96 8.26 -12.19
CA PRO A 111 -38.31 9.31 -13.15
C PRO A 111 -38.01 8.90 -14.61
N ALA A 112 -38.72 9.51 -15.53
CA ALA A 112 -38.42 9.41 -16.97
C ALA A 112 -37.30 10.41 -17.30
N LEU A 113 -36.13 9.92 -17.71
CA LEU A 113 -34.95 10.74 -18.01
C LEU A 113 -34.50 10.52 -19.45
N ALA A 114 -34.38 11.62 -20.20
CA ALA A 114 -34.05 11.59 -21.62
C ALA A 114 -32.65 11.02 -21.95
N PHE A 115 -31.73 11.02 -20.99
CA PHE A 115 -30.39 10.47 -21.20
C PHE A 115 -30.29 8.94 -21.00
N LEU A 116 -31.34 8.30 -20.45
CA LEU A 116 -31.38 6.84 -20.35
C LEU A 116 -31.57 6.22 -21.71
N PRO A 117 -30.82 5.17 -22.11
CA PRO A 117 -30.97 4.53 -23.38
C PRO A 117 -32.39 4.01 -23.59
N SER A 118 -32.98 4.28 -24.77
CA SER A 118 -34.31 3.79 -25.14
C SER A 118 -34.31 2.28 -25.41
N SER A 119 -33.14 1.71 -25.75
CA SER A 119 -32.98 0.28 -26.05
C SER A 119 -31.93 -0.34 -25.11
N ALA A 120 -32.09 -1.61 -24.79
CA ALA A 120 -31.15 -2.41 -24.02
C ALA A 120 -30.59 -3.54 -24.90
N PRO A 121 -29.44 -4.13 -24.54
CA PRO A 121 -28.93 -5.34 -25.19
C PRO A 121 -29.96 -6.45 -25.22
N SER A 122 -29.93 -7.29 -26.28
CA SER A 122 -30.86 -8.43 -26.43
C SER A 122 -30.76 -9.36 -25.21
N GLY A 123 -31.93 -9.83 -24.75
CA GLY A 123 -32.02 -10.70 -23.57
C GLY A 123 -32.03 -9.97 -22.22
N THR A 124 -31.89 -8.66 -22.18
CA THR A 124 -31.97 -7.90 -20.91
C THR A 124 -33.37 -7.99 -20.32
N ASN A 125 -33.49 -8.49 -19.09
CA ASN A 125 -34.75 -8.54 -18.35
C ASN A 125 -34.73 -7.65 -17.07
N LEU A 126 -33.59 -7.07 -16.71
CA LEU A 126 -33.48 -6.10 -15.61
C LEU A 126 -32.66 -4.91 -16.07
N LYS A 127 -33.26 -3.73 -16.09
CA LYS A 127 -32.63 -2.46 -16.40
C LYS A 127 -32.52 -1.64 -15.12
N LEU A 128 -31.32 -1.34 -14.70
CA LEU A 128 -31.05 -0.54 -13.50
C LEU A 128 -30.48 0.81 -13.89
N TRP A 129 -30.75 1.80 -13.07
CA TRP A 129 -30.15 3.11 -13.14
C TRP A 129 -29.68 3.51 -11.76
N ILE A 130 -28.35 3.60 -11.56
CA ILE A 130 -27.72 3.98 -10.31
C ILE A 130 -27.54 5.50 -10.30
N HIS A 131 -28.01 6.16 -9.26
CA HIS A 131 -27.96 7.62 -9.19
C HIS A 131 -27.84 8.16 -7.77
N VAL A 132 -27.37 9.41 -7.66
CA VAL A 132 -27.40 10.18 -6.42
C VAL A 132 -28.77 10.85 -6.29
N PRO A 133 -29.50 10.71 -5.17
CA PRO A 133 -30.86 11.24 -5.03
C PRO A 133 -30.93 12.76 -5.27
N GLU A 134 -29.94 13.50 -4.76
CA GLU A 134 -29.90 14.96 -4.81
C GLU A 134 -29.54 15.51 -6.20
N ASP A 135 -28.83 14.74 -7.01
CA ASP A 135 -28.44 15.13 -8.35
C ASP A 135 -28.38 13.92 -9.30
N PRO A 136 -29.48 13.61 -9.97
CA PRO A 136 -29.57 12.47 -10.88
C PRO A 136 -28.72 12.62 -12.16
N THR A 137 -28.12 13.78 -12.40
CA THR A 137 -27.26 14.04 -13.58
C THR A 137 -25.78 13.78 -13.30
N VAL A 138 -25.40 13.50 -12.05
CA VAL A 138 -24.01 13.21 -11.68
C VAL A 138 -23.49 12.02 -12.48
N SER A 139 -22.45 12.24 -13.26
CA SER A 139 -21.70 11.17 -13.93
C SER A 139 -20.93 10.38 -12.90
N LEU A 140 -21.23 9.08 -12.78
CA LEU A 140 -20.55 8.18 -11.88
C LEU A 140 -19.31 7.61 -12.58
N ARG A 141 -18.17 7.55 -11.86
CA ARG A 141 -16.98 6.82 -12.34
C ARG A 141 -17.18 5.34 -12.08
N SER A 142 -16.98 4.51 -13.11
CA SER A 142 -17.08 3.04 -13.00
C SER A 142 -18.33 2.56 -12.25
N PRO A 143 -19.53 3.03 -12.58
CA PRO A 143 -20.72 2.58 -11.90
C PRO A 143 -20.95 1.10 -12.14
N GLY A 144 -21.65 0.46 -11.23
CA GLY A 144 -22.01 -0.95 -11.36
C GLY A 144 -22.83 -1.40 -10.17
N VAL A 145 -23.08 -2.68 -10.11
CA VAL A 145 -23.74 -3.30 -8.97
C VAL A 145 -23.03 -4.58 -8.58
N TRP A 146 -23.03 -4.89 -7.32
CA TRP A 146 -22.76 -6.23 -6.85
C TRP A 146 -24.06 -7.02 -6.87
N LEU A 147 -24.04 -8.16 -7.55
CA LEU A 147 -25.16 -9.07 -7.69
C LEU A 147 -24.88 -10.36 -6.92
N LYS A 148 -25.82 -10.80 -6.11
CA LYS A 148 -25.76 -12.09 -5.41
C LYS A 148 -27.06 -12.87 -5.61
N PRO A 149 -27.07 -14.01 -6.32
CA PRO A 149 -28.11 -15.02 -6.16
C PRO A 149 -28.12 -15.51 -4.69
N LEU A 150 -29.28 -15.79 -4.11
CA LEU A 150 -29.40 -16.04 -2.65
C LEU A 150 -28.41 -17.10 -2.09
N ASN A 151 -28.03 -18.09 -2.90
CA ASN A 151 -27.16 -19.19 -2.46
C ASN A 151 -25.76 -19.18 -3.11
N GLU A 152 -25.35 -18.04 -3.69
CA GLU A 152 -24.07 -17.89 -4.39
C GLU A 152 -23.26 -16.71 -3.85
N ALA A 153 -22.01 -16.59 -4.33
CA ALA A 153 -21.14 -15.47 -4.01
C ALA A 153 -21.55 -14.19 -4.76
N TRP A 154 -21.12 -13.04 -4.22
CA TRP A 154 -21.28 -11.75 -4.88
C TRP A 154 -20.46 -11.68 -6.17
N ARG A 155 -21.04 -11.11 -7.24
CA ARG A 155 -20.41 -10.84 -8.55
C ARG A 155 -20.54 -9.36 -8.89
N PHE A 156 -19.47 -8.76 -9.35
CA PHE A 156 -19.52 -7.38 -9.84
C PHE A 156 -20.08 -7.34 -11.27
N MET A 157 -21.06 -6.47 -11.50
CA MET A 157 -21.69 -6.22 -12.80
C MET A 157 -21.42 -4.76 -13.17
N PRO A 158 -20.54 -4.51 -14.16
CA PRO A 158 -20.19 -3.14 -14.55
C PRO A 158 -21.37 -2.43 -15.21
N GLY A 159 -21.42 -1.11 -15.04
CA GLY A 159 -22.38 -0.22 -15.67
C GLY A 159 -21.72 0.80 -16.61
N ALA A 160 -22.52 1.53 -17.35
CA ALA A 160 -22.07 2.66 -18.14
C ALA A 160 -21.91 3.92 -17.28
N SER A 161 -21.11 4.90 -17.73
CA SER A 161 -20.83 6.15 -17.01
C SER A 161 -22.06 6.99 -16.64
N ASN A 162 -23.19 6.78 -17.31
CA ASN A 162 -24.48 7.38 -16.96
C ASN A 162 -25.25 6.61 -15.86
N GLY A 163 -24.63 5.62 -15.22
CA GLY A 163 -25.22 4.82 -14.15
C GLY A 163 -26.11 3.68 -14.61
N THR A 164 -26.24 3.40 -15.93
CA THR A 164 -27.08 2.30 -16.42
C THR A 164 -26.38 0.95 -16.30
N VAL A 165 -27.12 -0.06 -15.81
CA VAL A 165 -26.68 -1.45 -15.74
C VAL A 165 -27.74 -2.34 -16.37
N PHE A 166 -27.33 -3.21 -17.28
CA PHE A 166 -28.20 -4.14 -17.98
C PHE A 166 -27.88 -5.57 -17.58
N LEU A 167 -28.88 -6.30 -17.07
CA LEU A 167 -28.71 -7.66 -16.60
C LEU A 167 -29.66 -8.60 -17.31
N ASN A 168 -29.17 -9.82 -17.59
CA ASN A 168 -29.96 -10.95 -18.05
C ASN A 168 -29.87 -12.03 -16.97
N LEU A 169 -30.93 -12.17 -16.16
CA LEU A 169 -30.96 -13.04 -14.99
C LEU A 169 -31.98 -14.15 -15.19
N ALA A 170 -31.64 -15.35 -14.72
CA ALA A 170 -32.61 -16.44 -14.64
C ALA A 170 -33.72 -16.12 -13.63
N ALA A 171 -34.85 -16.82 -13.70
CA ALA A 171 -35.90 -16.71 -12.70
C ALA A 171 -35.32 -17.06 -11.30
N GLY A 172 -35.60 -16.23 -10.31
CA GLY A 172 -35.02 -16.39 -8.96
C GLY A 172 -35.03 -15.11 -8.13
N GLN A 173 -34.44 -15.22 -6.95
CA GLN A 173 -34.26 -14.11 -6.01
C GLN A 173 -32.79 -13.71 -5.94
N TYR A 174 -32.53 -12.40 -5.89
CA TYR A 174 -31.21 -11.80 -5.91
C TYR A 174 -31.11 -10.67 -4.90
N LEU A 175 -29.92 -10.45 -4.41
CA LEU A 175 -29.53 -9.21 -3.74
C LEU A 175 -28.69 -8.36 -4.70
N ILE A 176 -28.94 -7.07 -4.73
CA ILE A 176 -28.17 -6.10 -5.50
C ILE A 176 -27.69 -5.00 -4.55
N ASP A 177 -26.37 -4.80 -4.50
CA ASP A 177 -25.80 -3.64 -3.84
C ASP A 177 -25.36 -2.63 -4.89
N THR A 178 -25.73 -1.38 -4.68
CA THR A 178 -25.20 -0.27 -5.47
C THR A 178 -23.72 -0.06 -5.13
N VAL A 179 -22.90 0.16 -6.17
CA VAL A 179 -21.45 0.31 -6.03
C VAL A 179 -21.08 1.77 -6.00
N GLU A 180 -20.12 2.08 -5.12
CA GLU A 180 -19.51 3.40 -5.06
C GLU A 180 -18.76 3.69 -6.37
N PRO A 181 -18.87 4.92 -6.90
CA PRO A 181 -18.00 5.37 -7.98
C PRO A 181 -16.55 5.38 -7.50
N ASP A 182 -15.65 4.95 -8.39
CA ASP A 182 -14.23 4.93 -8.05
C ASP A 182 -13.68 6.30 -7.71
N GLY A 183 -13.01 6.37 -6.59
CA GLY A 183 -11.76 7.06 -6.36
C GLY A 183 -11.76 8.56 -6.29
N ASN A 184 -12.82 9.30 -6.00
CA ASN A 184 -12.66 10.70 -5.65
C ASN A 184 -13.63 11.14 -4.55
N MET A 185 -13.10 11.20 -3.31
CA MET A 185 -13.46 12.22 -2.31
C MET A 185 -14.95 12.45 -2.00
N THR A 186 -15.85 11.83 -2.73
CA THR A 186 -17.26 11.86 -2.43
C THR A 186 -17.60 10.54 -1.76
N ASP A 187 -17.85 10.61 -0.49
CA ASP A 187 -18.33 9.47 0.27
C ASP A 187 -19.71 9.09 -0.19
N PHE A 188 -19.86 7.86 -0.64
CA PHE A 188 -21.17 7.30 -0.95
C PHE A 188 -21.47 6.17 0.01
N LYS A 189 -22.73 6.07 0.43
CA LYS A 189 -23.25 5.00 1.23
C LYS A 189 -23.99 4.03 0.34
N ARG A 190 -23.55 2.78 0.25
CA ARG A 190 -24.22 1.75 -0.54
C ARG A 190 -25.60 1.44 0.04
N ARG A 191 -26.45 0.89 -0.82
CA ARG A 191 -27.74 0.30 -0.43
C ARG A 191 -27.90 -1.07 -1.03
N THR A 192 -28.50 -1.98 -0.29
CA THR A 192 -28.86 -3.33 -0.74
C THR A 192 -30.34 -3.36 -1.13
N TYR A 193 -30.62 -3.89 -2.29
CA TYR A 193 -31.96 -4.07 -2.82
C TYR A 193 -32.24 -5.56 -3.07
N GLU A 194 -33.45 -6.01 -2.71
CA GLU A 194 -33.94 -7.30 -3.17
C GLU A 194 -34.48 -7.20 -4.58
N VAL A 195 -34.21 -8.21 -5.40
CA VAL A 195 -34.75 -8.32 -6.76
C VAL A 195 -35.31 -9.71 -6.96
N THR A 196 -36.48 -9.80 -7.52
CA THR A 196 -37.10 -11.06 -7.96
C THR A 196 -37.27 -11.03 -9.45
N ILE A 197 -36.81 -12.09 -10.13
CA ILE A 197 -37.12 -12.35 -11.55
C ILE A 197 -38.12 -13.48 -11.57
N ALA A 198 -39.30 -13.21 -12.11
CA ALA A 198 -40.37 -14.20 -12.28
C ALA A 198 -40.06 -15.19 -13.42
N ALA A 199 -40.78 -16.29 -13.50
CA ALA A 199 -40.58 -17.29 -14.54
C ALA A 199 -40.83 -16.77 -15.98
N ASP A 200 -41.63 -15.72 -16.13
CA ASP A 200 -41.85 -15.01 -17.39
C ASP A 200 -40.77 -13.95 -17.73
N GLY A 201 -39.73 -13.84 -16.89
CA GLY A 201 -38.65 -12.85 -17.02
C GLY A 201 -38.98 -11.48 -16.43
N THR A 202 -40.17 -11.27 -15.87
CA THR A 202 -40.55 -9.98 -15.26
C THR A 202 -39.74 -9.71 -13.99
N ALA A 203 -39.09 -8.54 -13.95
CA ALA A 203 -38.30 -8.10 -12.78
C ALA A 203 -39.17 -7.30 -11.79
N ARG A 204 -38.93 -7.50 -10.51
CA ARG A 204 -39.53 -6.73 -9.41
C ARG A 204 -38.48 -6.32 -8.40
N VAL A 205 -38.47 -5.05 -8.04
CA VAL A 205 -37.62 -4.47 -6.98
C VAL A 205 -38.55 -3.89 -5.90
N PRO A 206 -38.68 -4.52 -4.72
CA PRO A 206 -39.53 -4.01 -3.67
C PRO A 206 -39.22 -2.55 -3.30
N GLY A 207 -40.25 -1.71 -3.20
CA GLY A 207 -40.08 -0.29 -2.88
C GLY A 207 -39.62 0.61 -4.03
N VAL A 208 -39.36 0.07 -5.23
CA VAL A 208 -38.99 0.85 -6.42
C VAL A 208 -39.88 0.51 -7.58
N LEU A 209 -40.49 1.51 -8.23
CA LEU A 209 -41.28 1.34 -9.46
C LEU A 209 -40.43 1.71 -10.67
N ALA A 210 -40.46 0.86 -11.68
CA ALA A 210 -39.81 1.15 -12.95
C ALA A 210 -40.50 2.35 -13.66
N ASN A 211 -39.69 3.13 -14.39
CA ASN A 211 -40.25 4.15 -15.29
C ASN A 211 -40.86 3.53 -16.57
N ALA A 212 -41.44 4.36 -17.40
CA ALA A 212 -42.05 3.92 -18.66
C ALA A 212 -41.11 3.19 -19.64
N ALA A 213 -39.79 3.42 -19.52
CA ALA A 213 -38.74 2.73 -20.27
C ALA A 213 -38.27 1.44 -19.60
N GLY A 214 -38.83 1.07 -18.43
CA GLY A 214 -38.54 -0.16 -17.70
C GLY A 214 -37.28 -0.10 -16.80
N TYR A 215 -36.76 1.09 -16.48
CA TYR A 215 -35.63 1.26 -15.56
C TYR A 215 -36.09 1.35 -14.11
N PHE A 216 -35.42 0.61 -13.23
CA PHE A 216 -35.48 0.77 -11.78
C PHE A 216 -34.37 1.69 -11.30
N GLY A 217 -34.71 2.85 -10.70
CA GLY A 217 -33.77 3.79 -10.13
C GLY A 217 -33.28 3.33 -8.76
N LEU A 218 -32.03 2.94 -8.67
CA LEU A 218 -31.39 2.56 -7.41
C LEU A 218 -30.49 3.69 -6.94
N THR A 219 -30.60 4.08 -5.67
CA THR A 219 -29.87 5.24 -5.14
C THR A 219 -28.58 4.85 -4.43
N ILE A 220 -27.63 5.78 -4.48
CA ILE A 220 -26.44 5.83 -3.62
C ILE A 220 -26.50 7.13 -2.83
N ASP A 221 -26.37 7.07 -1.52
CA ASP A 221 -26.35 8.29 -0.70
C ASP A 221 -24.98 8.97 -0.74
N ARG A 222 -24.98 10.28 -0.96
CA ARG A 222 -23.77 11.09 -0.91
C ARG A 222 -23.51 11.55 0.51
N VAL A 223 -22.28 11.37 1.01
CA VAL A 223 -21.84 11.92 2.28
C VAL A 223 -20.92 13.10 2.01
N VAL A 224 -21.34 14.30 2.41
CA VAL A 224 -20.52 15.50 2.23
C VAL A 224 -19.63 15.69 3.46
N ASN A 225 -18.31 15.60 3.29
CA ASN A 225 -17.36 15.94 4.33
C ASN A 225 -16.97 17.42 4.23
N SER A 226 -17.21 18.20 5.28
CA SER A 226 -16.71 19.59 5.38
C SER A 226 -15.22 19.57 5.70
N SER A 227 -14.37 20.07 4.81
CA SER A 227 -12.96 20.31 5.10
C SER A 227 -12.80 21.56 5.99
N ALA A 228 -12.17 21.41 7.15
CA ALA A 228 -11.73 22.56 7.95
C ALA A 228 -10.63 23.32 7.18
N SER A 229 -10.62 24.65 7.25
CA SER A 229 -9.57 25.46 6.64
C SER A 229 -8.24 25.21 7.36
N PHE A 230 -7.18 24.88 6.58
CA PHE A 230 -5.84 24.72 7.11
C PHE A 230 -5.13 26.06 7.17
N THR A 231 -4.50 26.38 8.31
CA THR A 231 -3.63 27.53 8.48
C THR A 231 -2.21 27.06 8.73
N PRO A 232 -1.22 27.41 7.87
CA PRO A 232 0.18 27.05 8.08
C PRO A 232 0.71 27.60 9.41
N ALA A 233 1.39 26.76 10.20
CA ALA A 233 2.04 27.16 11.45
C ALA A 233 3.35 27.91 11.22
N ASN A 234 3.99 27.74 10.06
CA ASN A 234 5.20 28.44 9.66
C ASN A 234 5.33 28.52 8.13
N GLN A 235 6.26 29.36 7.66
CA GLN A 235 6.48 29.61 6.23
C GLN A 235 6.90 28.39 5.40
N CYS A 236 7.36 27.31 6.03
CA CYS A 236 7.79 26.09 5.33
C CYS A 236 6.63 25.10 5.11
N GLN A 237 5.47 25.32 5.69
CA GLN A 237 4.27 24.51 5.46
C GLN A 237 3.57 24.93 4.18
N LEU A 238 4.21 24.68 3.03
CA LEU A 238 3.64 25.01 1.73
C LEU A 238 2.40 24.18 1.43
N LEU A 239 1.38 24.82 0.85
CA LEU A 239 0.13 24.16 0.49
C LEU A 239 0.33 23.24 -0.72
N GLY A 240 -0.10 22.01 -0.61
CA GLY A 240 -0.13 21.06 -1.72
C GLY A 240 -1.13 21.52 -2.80
N GLN A 241 -0.72 21.50 -4.04
CA GLN A 241 -1.52 21.94 -5.17
C GLN A 241 -1.69 20.89 -6.25
N ASP A 242 -1.08 19.73 -6.09
CA ASP A 242 -1.27 18.64 -7.03
C ASP A 242 -2.73 18.17 -6.97
N GLY A 243 -3.45 18.30 -8.05
CA GLY A 243 -4.81 17.80 -8.19
C GLY A 243 -4.88 16.26 -8.18
N ASN A 244 -3.81 15.59 -7.74
CA ASN A 244 -3.71 14.15 -7.84
C ASN A 244 -4.40 13.47 -6.66
N GLN A 245 -5.63 13.07 -6.92
CA GLN A 245 -6.33 11.93 -6.35
C GLN A 245 -6.00 11.62 -4.88
N ASN A 246 -6.30 12.57 -3.97
CA ASN A 246 -6.25 12.28 -2.54
C ASN A 246 -4.86 12.22 -1.89
N MET A 247 -3.80 12.62 -2.57
CA MET A 247 -2.45 12.79 -2.02
C MET A 247 -1.92 14.19 -2.33
N ASN A 248 -1.19 14.79 -1.41
CA ASN A 248 -0.56 16.10 -1.57
C ASN A 248 0.94 16.01 -1.31
N GLN A 249 1.73 16.68 -2.14
CA GLN A 249 3.17 16.84 -1.91
C GLN A 249 3.48 17.85 -0.81
N GLY A 250 2.48 18.61 -0.35
CA GLY A 250 2.55 19.63 0.68
C GLY A 250 1.44 19.49 1.72
N PHE A 251 1.19 20.57 2.45
CA PHE A 251 0.23 20.64 3.54
C PHE A 251 -1.20 20.98 3.08
N PRO A 252 -2.22 20.60 3.88
CA PRO A 252 -2.16 19.70 5.03
C PRO A 252 -2.05 18.25 4.60
N ALA A 253 -1.56 17.38 5.51
CA ALA A 253 -1.78 15.94 5.33
C ALA A 253 -3.28 15.63 5.35
N ARG A 254 -3.71 14.70 4.53
CA ARG A 254 -5.12 14.36 4.33
C ARG A 254 -5.76 13.75 5.57
N PRO A 255 -6.87 14.29 6.09
CA PRO A 255 -7.51 13.79 7.31
C PRO A 255 -8.19 12.43 7.12
N GLU A 256 -8.59 12.08 5.88
CA GLU A 256 -9.22 10.80 5.54
C GLU A 256 -8.23 9.63 5.43
N ARG A 257 -6.93 9.90 5.56
CA ARG A 257 -5.87 8.91 5.54
C ARG A 257 -5.68 8.25 6.89
N LEU A 258 -4.76 7.30 6.98
CA LEU A 258 -4.39 6.68 8.25
C LEU A 258 -3.97 7.74 9.27
N ALA A 259 -4.37 7.53 10.51
CA ALA A 259 -4.05 8.43 11.61
C ALA A 259 -2.52 8.50 11.80
N ARG A 260 -1.99 9.71 11.88
CA ARG A 260 -0.55 9.97 12.02
C ARG A 260 -0.03 9.81 13.45
N LYS A 261 -0.90 9.47 14.39
CA LYS A 261 -0.60 9.22 15.82
C LYS A 261 -1.52 8.13 16.36
N GLY A 262 -1.01 7.32 17.26
CA GLY A 262 -1.75 6.24 17.90
C GLY A 262 -1.51 4.88 17.28
N THR A 263 -2.35 3.92 17.65
CA THR A 263 -2.26 2.55 17.15
C THR A 263 -3.21 2.37 15.97
N ILE A 264 -2.67 1.99 14.82
CA ILE A 264 -3.41 1.61 13.61
C ILE A 264 -3.83 0.14 13.76
N ARG A 265 -5.13 -0.12 13.70
CA ARG A 265 -5.69 -1.48 13.74
C ARG A 265 -5.70 -2.02 12.32
N ALA A 266 -4.88 -3.02 12.06
CA ALA A 266 -4.62 -3.55 10.73
C ALA A 266 -5.10 -4.99 10.61
N LEU A 267 -5.87 -5.28 9.57
CA LEU A 267 -6.31 -6.63 9.26
C LEU A 267 -5.56 -7.16 8.04
N ILE A 268 -5.06 -8.38 8.11
CA ILE A 268 -4.61 -9.15 6.96
C ILE A 268 -5.70 -10.16 6.60
N VAL A 269 -6.24 -10.01 5.39
CA VAL A 269 -7.16 -10.95 4.75
C VAL A 269 -6.35 -11.79 3.76
N PRO A 270 -5.91 -12.98 4.13
CA PRO A 270 -5.27 -13.89 3.20
C PRO A 270 -6.33 -14.44 2.23
N VAL A 271 -6.07 -14.33 0.95
CA VAL A 271 -6.96 -14.87 -0.10
C VAL A 271 -6.22 -15.92 -0.92
N ASP A 272 -6.95 -16.91 -1.45
CA ASP A 272 -6.40 -17.88 -2.37
C ASP A 272 -7.37 -18.21 -3.52
N PHE A 273 -6.89 -18.97 -4.48
CA PHE A 273 -7.62 -19.30 -5.69
C PHE A 273 -7.62 -20.80 -5.92
N ALA A 274 -8.58 -21.34 -6.69
CA ALA A 274 -8.63 -22.75 -7.01
C ALA A 274 -7.37 -23.22 -7.77
N ASP A 275 -6.83 -22.34 -8.63
CA ASP A 275 -5.62 -22.57 -9.44
C ASP A 275 -4.32 -22.20 -8.71
N VAL A 276 -4.37 -21.41 -7.64
CA VAL A 276 -3.23 -21.04 -6.78
C VAL A 276 -3.67 -21.12 -5.32
N PRO A 277 -3.77 -22.34 -4.74
CA PRO A 277 -4.20 -22.49 -3.36
C PRO A 277 -3.12 -22.05 -2.37
N GLY A 278 -3.56 -21.44 -1.27
CA GLY A 278 -2.69 -21.17 -0.12
C GLY A 278 -2.40 -22.47 0.65
N THR A 279 -1.12 -22.78 0.83
CA THR A 279 -0.68 -24.04 1.46
C THR A 279 0.01 -23.86 2.79
N ASP A 280 0.39 -22.64 3.13
CA ASP A 280 0.99 -22.27 4.43
C ASP A 280 -0.06 -21.69 5.39
N ARG A 281 0.33 -21.50 6.63
CA ARG A 281 -0.53 -20.85 7.63
C ARG A 281 -0.37 -19.34 7.52
N PRO A 282 -1.43 -18.60 7.25
CA PRO A 282 -1.36 -17.14 7.03
C PRO A 282 -0.66 -16.37 8.16
N GLU A 283 -0.97 -16.70 9.41
CA GLU A 283 -0.35 -16.07 10.60
C GLU A 283 1.18 -16.19 10.61
N THR A 284 1.71 -17.30 10.09
CA THR A 284 3.16 -17.52 10.00
C THR A 284 3.74 -16.94 8.71
N ALA A 285 2.98 -17.05 7.61
CA ALA A 285 3.41 -16.62 6.28
C ALA A 285 3.64 -15.09 6.22
N PHE A 286 2.76 -14.33 6.87
CA PHE A 286 2.76 -12.87 6.79
C PHE A 286 3.29 -12.15 8.04
N PHE A 287 3.67 -12.90 9.09
CA PHE A 287 4.14 -12.33 10.35
C PHE A 287 5.34 -11.39 10.20
N GLU A 288 6.37 -11.80 9.45
CA GLU A 288 7.58 -11.01 9.27
C GLU A 288 7.26 -9.68 8.55
N MET A 289 6.44 -9.75 7.51
CA MET A 289 6.01 -8.59 6.74
C MET A 289 5.26 -7.59 7.62
N ALA A 290 4.30 -8.04 8.39
CA ALA A 290 3.51 -7.22 9.31
C ALA A 290 4.39 -6.61 10.42
N ASN A 291 5.21 -7.43 11.07
CA ASN A 291 6.07 -6.99 12.17
C ASN A 291 7.12 -5.97 11.74
N LEU A 292 7.78 -6.16 10.59
CA LEU A 292 8.79 -5.23 10.11
C LEU A 292 8.16 -3.92 9.59
N THR A 293 6.92 -3.95 9.11
CA THR A 293 6.15 -2.75 8.78
C THR A 293 5.83 -1.94 10.05
N ASP A 294 5.41 -2.57 11.15
CA ASP A 294 5.23 -1.87 12.43
C ASP A 294 6.55 -1.26 12.92
N VAL A 295 7.65 -2.02 12.90
CA VAL A 295 8.98 -1.53 13.28
C VAL A 295 9.38 -0.31 12.43
N PHE A 296 9.15 -0.37 11.12
CA PHE A 296 9.44 0.74 10.23
C PHE A 296 8.66 2.00 10.62
N TYR A 297 7.34 1.92 10.76
CA TYR A 297 6.53 3.10 11.07
C TYR A 297 6.75 3.63 12.49
N ARG A 298 7.03 2.78 13.46
CA ARG A 298 7.49 3.25 14.79
C ARG A 298 8.76 4.07 14.68
N LYS A 299 9.73 3.61 13.89
CA LYS A 299 10.99 4.34 13.71
C LYS A 299 10.76 5.64 12.95
N MET A 300 10.00 5.64 11.84
CA MET A 300 9.73 6.84 11.04
C MET A 300 9.01 7.92 11.82
N SER A 301 8.08 7.53 12.68
CA SER A 301 7.23 8.45 13.45
C SER A 301 7.80 8.81 14.83
N GLY A 302 8.97 8.30 15.23
CA GLY A 302 9.48 8.47 16.60
C GLY A 302 8.55 7.85 17.64
N ASN A 303 7.95 6.70 17.34
CA ASN A 303 6.95 5.97 18.14
C ASN A 303 5.59 6.68 18.30
N LEU A 304 5.29 7.68 17.48
CA LEU A 304 3.95 8.28 17.47
C LEU A 304 2.91 7.35 16.84
N VAL A 305 3.32 6.48 15.91
CA VAL A 305 2.46 5.49 15.25
C VAL A 305 2.95 4.09 15.58
N SER A 306 2.00 3.19 15.77
CA SER A 306 2.21 1.75 15.88
C SER A 306 1.12 0.99 15.13
N PHE A 307 1.40 -0.24 14.72
CA PHE A 307 0.40 -1.12 14.11
C PHE A 307 0.06 -2.28 15.05
N SER A 308 -1.22 -2.61 15.11
CA SER A 308 -1.73 -3.84 15.71
C SER A 308 -2.32 -4.69 14.61
N PHE A 309 -1.59 -5.71 14.18
CA PHE A 309 -2.01 -6.61 13.11
C PHE A 309 -2.83 -7.77 13.64
N GLU A 310 -3.98 -8.02 12.99
CA GLU A 310 -4.73 -9.27 13.06
C GLU A 310 -4.65 -9.97 11.71
N VAL A 311 -4.51 -11.28 11.70
CA VAL A 311 -4.43 -12.10 10.49
C VAL A 311 -5.56 -13.11 10.54
N LEU A 312 -6.40 -13.19 9.51
CA LEU A 312 -7.39 -14.27 9.43
C LEU A 312 -6.68 -15.61 9.39
N PRO A 313 -7.13 -16.59 10.17
CA PRO A 313 -6.41 -17.87 10.37
C PRO A 313 -6.39 -18.76 9.12
N ASN A 314 -7.31 -18.53 8.19
CA ASN A 314 -7.47 -19.33 6.98
C ASN A 314 -7.53 -18.44 5.74
N TYR A 315 -7.08 -18.97 4.60
CA TYR A 315 -7.28 -18.33 3.32
C TYR A 315 -8.77 -18.22 2.95
N VAL A 316 -9.18 -17.05 2.51
CA VAL A 316 -10.51 -16.80 1.95
C VAL A 316 -10.47 -17.20 0.48
N ARG A 317 -11.20 -18.27 0.12
CA ARG A 317 -11.26 -18.78 -1.25
C ARG A 317 -11.99 -17.79 -2.15
N MET A 318 -11.29 -17.26 -3.16
CA MET A 318 -11.90 -16.41 -4.18
C MET A 318 -12.76 -17.27 -5.14
N PRO A 319 -13.92 -16.76 -5.58
CA PRO A 319 -14.84 -17.52 -6.44
C PRO A 319 -14.43 -17.55 -7.93
N PHE A 320 -13.22 -17.09 -8.25
CA PHE A 320 -12.68 -16.99 -9.60
C PHE A 320 -11.19 -17.41 -9.62
N SER A 321 -10.60 -17.58 -10.81
CA SER A 321 -9.17 -17.89 -10.96
C SER A 321 -8.28 -16.69 -10.62
N SER A 322 -7.03 -16.96 -10.30
CA SER A 322 -6.03 -15.94 -9.97
C SER A 322 -5.81 -14.90 -11.09
N SER A 323 -6.06 -15.26 -12.34
CA SER A 323 -5.92 -14.39 -13.52
C SER A 323 -7.20 -13.65 -13.93
N PHE A 324 -8.31 -13.83 -13.22
CA PHE A 324 -9.63 -13.31 -13.62
C PHE A 324 -9.66 -11.79 -13.84
N HIS A 325 -8.95 -11.03 -13.01
CA HIS A 325 -8.90 -9.57 -13.10
C HIS A 325 -7.79 -9.02 -14.02
N ASN A 326 -7.07 -9.90 -14.75
CA ASN A 326 -6.00 -9.54 -15.70
C ASN A 326 -4.87 -8.68 -15.10
N LEU A 327 -4.47 -8.95 -13.87
CA LEU A 327 -3.43 -8.21 -13.15
C LEU A 327 -2.01 -8.70 -13.44
N GLY A 328 -1.82 -9.54 -14.45
CA GLY A 328 -0.52 -10.13 -14.83
C GLY A 328 0.44 -9.19 -15.56
N ALA A 329 0.07 -7.93 -15.75
CA ALA A 329 0.93 -6.92 -16.36
C ALA A 329 0.77 -5.58 -15.62
N TRP A 330 1.85 -4.80 -15.56
CA TRP A 330 1.83 -3.44 -15.02
C TRP A 330 0.76 -2.59 -15.74
N ASN A 331 -0.08 -1.91 -14.97
CA ASN A 331 -1.24 -1.17 -15.46
C ASN A 331 -2.28 -2.00 -16.24
N GLY A 332 -2.23 -3.33 -16.13
CA GLY A 332 -3.23 -4.22 -16.68
C GLY A 332 -4.38 -4.49 -15.72
N GLY A 333 -5.54 -4.84 -16.26
CA GLY A 333 -6.68 -5.33 -15.50
C GLY A 333 -7.39 -4.30 -14.62
N ASP A 334 -8.12 -4.82 -13.62
CA ASP A 334 -8.87 -4.00 -12.67
C ASP A 334 -8.53 -4.38 -11.21
N PRO A 335 -7.48 -3.76 -10.64
CA PRO A 335 -7.09 -4.02 -9.26
C PRO A 335 -8.13 -3.53 -8.24
N ASN A 336 -8.92 -2.50 -8.56
CA ASN A 336 -9.98 -2.01 -7.69
C ASN A 336 -11.11 -3.05 -7.57
N ALA A 337 -11.51 -3.66 -8.69
CA ALA A 337 -12.51 -4.72 -8.67
C ALA A 337 -12.03 -5.94 -7.89
N TYR A 338 -10.75 -6.32 -8.04
CA TYR A 338 -10.16 -7.41 -7.26
C TYR A 338 -10.18 -7.11 -5.76
N TYR A 339 -9.71 -5.92 -5.35
CA TYR A 339 -9.70 -5.50 -3.95
C TYR A 339 -11.13 -5.52 -3.35
N LYS A 340 -12.09 -4.90 -4.03
CA LYS A 340 -13.50 -4.89 -3.61
C LYS A 340 -14.08 -6.31 -3.50
N ALA A 341 -13.74 -7.19 -4.46
CA ALA A 341 -14.18 -8.59 -4.43
C ALA A 341 -13.62 -9.33 -3.20
N ALA A 342 -12.36 -9.12 -2.86
CA ALA A 342 -11.73 -9.74 -1.70
C ALA A 342 -12.36 -9.27 -0.37
N ILE A 343 -12.56 -7.95 -0.22
CA ILE A 343 -13.27 -7.38 0.93
C ILE A 343 -14.67 -8.00 1.05
N ARG A 344 -15.40 -8.06 -0.05
CA ARG A 344 -16.75 -8.61 -0.08
C ARG A 344 -16.81 -10.10 0.25
N GLN A 345 -15.83 -10.87 -0.24
CA GLN A 345 -15.77 -12.31 0.03
C GLN A 345 -15.47 -12.59 1.50
N ALA A 346 -14.68 -11.75 2.14
CA ALA A 346 -14.34 -11.86 3.56
C ALA A 346 -15.38 -11.24 4.50
N ASP A 347 -16.28 -10.39 4.01
CA ASP A 347 -17.29 -9.64 4.80
C ASP A 347 -18.08 -10.51 5.80
N PRO A 348 -18.50 -11.74 5.48
CA PRO A 348 -19.16 -12.60 6.45
C PRO A 348 -18.28 -13.11 7.60
N LEU A 349 -16.97 -12.94 7.50
CA LEU A 349 -15.96 -13.43 8.44
C LEU A 349 -15.34 -12.34 9.30
N VAL A 350 -15.59 -11.07 8.96
CA VAL A 350 -14.87 -9.92 9.50
C VAL A 350 -15.87 -8.84 9.94
N ASP A 351 -15.65 -8.29 11.11
CA ASP A 351 -16.24 -7.01 11.55
C ASP A 351 -15.25 -5.89 11.19
N TYR A 352 -15.42 -5.32 10.01
CA TYR A 352 -14.53 -4.30 9.47
C TYR A 352 -14.52 -2.98 10.28
N SER A 353 -15.53 -2.72 11.11
CA SER A 353 -15.56 -1.54 11.99
C SER A 353 -14.41 -1.51 13.00
N LYS A 354 -13.75 -2.64 13.22
CA LYS A 354 -12.62 -2.78 14.14
C LYS A 354 -11.28 -2.38 13.53
N PHE A 355 -11.21 -2.13 12.22
CA PHE A 355 -9.94 -1.95 11.52
C PHE A 355 -9.87 -0.62 10.78
N ASP A 356 -8.68 -0.05 10.75
CA ASP A 356 -8.36 1.20 10.09
C ASP A 356 -7.76 0.95 8.68
N VAL A 357 -7.24 -0.26 8.46
CA VAL A 357 -6.63 -0.69 7.18
C VAL A 357 -6.78 -2.19 6.97
N VAL A 358 -6.95 -2.59 5.70
CA VAL A 358 -7.07 -4.01 5.30
C VAL A 358 -6.04 -4.33 4.22
N TYR A 359 -5.22 -5.33 4.48
CA TYR A 359 -4.24 -5.90 3.56
C TYR A 359 -4.78 -7.20 2.97
N VAL A 360 -5.10 -7.22 1.70
CA VAL A 360 -5.51 -8.43 0.97
C VAL A 360 -4.26 -9.10 0.42
N LEU A 361 -3.85 -10.22 1.02
CA LEU A 361 -2.60 -10.90 0.68
C LEU A 361 -2.87 -12.22 -0.03
N SER A 362 -2.36 -12.32 -1.26
CA SER A 362 -2.38 -13.55 -2.07
C SER A 362 -1.34 -14.57 -1.56
N PRO A 363 -1.40 -15.85 -1.95
CA PRO A 363 -0.37 -16.82 -1.61
C PRO A 363 1.01 -16.34 -2.09
N ARG A 364 2.06 -16.60 -1.33
CA ARG A 364 3.44 -16.21 -1.69
C ARG A 364 3.95 -16.87 -2.97
N THR A 365 3.23 -17.89 -3.44
CA THR A 365 3.48 -18.60 -4.71
C THR A 365 2.70 -18.02 -5.88
N ILE A 366 1.97 -16.89 -5.69
CA ILE A 366 1.20 -16.28 -6.77
C ILE A 366 2.11 -15.96 -7.97
N PRO A 367 1.82 -16.45 -9.17
CA PRO A 367 2.67 -16.15 -10.32
C PRO A 367 2.45 -14.71 -10.81
N ALA A 368 3.51 -14.06 -11.25
CA ALA A 368 3.43 -12.71 -11.82
C ALA A 368 2.49 -12.63 -13.04
N SER A 369 2.32 -13.73 -13.78
CA SER A 369 1.34 -13.81 -14.88
C SER A 369 -0.13 -13.71 -14.42
N SER A 370 -0.40 -13.92 -13.14
CA SER A 370 -1.75 -13.81 -12.55
C SER A 370 -1.94 -12.45 -11.88
N ILE A 371 -1.07 -12.11 -10.93
CA ILE A 371 -1.06 -10.82 -10.23
C ILE A 371 0.40 -10.37 -10.15
N ALA A 372 0.79 -9.45 -11.01
CA ALA A 372 2.19 -9.01 -11.12
C ALA A 372 2.59 -8.05 -10.00
N TYR A 373 1.71 -7.17 -9.59
CA TYR A 373 1.96 -6.08 -8.64
C TYR A 373 0.76 -5.84 -7.73
N GLY A 374 1.01 -5.17 -6.61
CA GLY A 374 0.00 -4.90 -5.61
C GLY A 374 -0.03 -3.46 -5.14
N PRO A 375 -0.97 -2.64 -5.67
CA PRO A 375 -1.09 -1.24 -5.29
C PRO A 375 -1.88 -1.01 -3.99
N ALA A 376 -1.74 0.19 -3.43
CA ALA A 376 -2.57 0.70 -2.36
C ALA A 376 -3.90 1.30 -2.86
N PHE A 377 -4.91 1.21 -2.02
CA PHE A 377 -6.26 1.74 -2.26
C PHE A 377 -6.68 2.68 -1.13
N PRO A 378 -6.31 3.96 -1.21
CA PRO A 378 -6.78 4.96 -0.27
C PRO A 378 -8.23 5.39 -0.61
N MET A 379 -9.16 4.46 -0.50
CA MET A 379 -10.58 4.65 -0.85
C MET A 379 -11.48 4.00 0.18
N LYS A 380 -12.73 4.44 0.24
CA LYS A 380 -13.78 3.79 1.00
C LYS A 380 -14.37 2.61 0.22
N VAL A 381 -14.47 1.46 0.87
CA VAL A 381 -15.23 0.31 0.38
C VAL A 381 -16.29 -0.04 1.40
N SER A 382 -17.55 -0.05 0.98
CA SER A 382 -18.67 -0.37 1.88
C SER A 382 -18.71 -1.86 2.22
N THR A 383 -18.98 -2.15 3.47
CA THR A 383 -19.16 -3.49 4.05
C THR A 383 -20.46 -3.57 4.82
N ASP A 384 -20.83 -4.73 5.33
CA ASP A 384 -22.03 -4.88 6.16
C ASP A 384 -21.89 -4.12 7.51
N ASP A 385 -20.66 -3.91 7.99
CA ASP A 385 -20.34 -3.26 9.26
C ASP A 385 -19.96 -1.78 9.10
N GLY A 386 -19.98 -1.22 7.90
CA GLY A 386 -19.57 0.16 7.63
C GLY A 386 -18.61 0.28 6.45
N TYR A 387 -17.43 0.83 6.66
CA TYR A 387 -16.48 1.10 5.58
C TYR A 387 -15.09 0.59 5.89
N VAL A 388 -14.44 -0.03 4.89
CA VAL A 388 -12.98 -0.11 4.84
C VAL A 388 -12.46 1.15 4.19
N MET A 389 -11.63 1.92 4.90
CA MET A 389 -11.14 3.23 4.44
C MET A 389 -9.85 3.15 3.65
N ASN A 390 -9.00 2.19 3.95
CA ASN A 390 -7.65 2.07 3.43
C ASN A 390 -7.31 0.60 3.23
N GLY A 391 -6.63 0.28 2.16
CA GLY A 391 -6.16 -1.09 1.97
C GLY A 391 -5.16 -1.24 0.83
N THR A 392 -4.71 -2.46 0.63
CA THR A 392 -3.80 -2.84 -0.44
C THR A 392 -4.02 -4.29 -0.85
N ILE A 393 -3.61 -4.65 -2.03
CA ILE A 393 -3.51 -6.05 -2.48
C ILE A 393 -2.03 -6.40 -2.65
N SER A 394 -1.64 -7.66 -2.48
CA SER A 394 -0.30 -8.11 -2.84
C SER A 394 -0.28 -8.76 -4.23
N GLY A 395 0.77 -8.50 -4.97
CA GLY A 395 1.15 -9.23 -6.19
C GLY A 395 2.40 -10.07 -5.98
N ALA A 396 2.93 -10.63 -7.06
CA ALA A 396 4.18 -11.40 -7.05
C ALA A 396 5.39 -10.52 -6.65
N ASP A 397 5.35 -9.23 -6.94
CA ASP A 397 6.35 -8.23 -6.54
C ASP A 397 6.61 -8.21 -5.05
N ALA A 398 5.55 -8.35 -4.24
CA ALA A 398 5.66 -8.40 -2.79
C ALA A 398 6.49 -9.59 -2.26
N TYR A 399 6.64 -10.67 -3.05
CA TYR A 399 7.28 -11.90 -2.57
C TYR A 399 8.50 -12.32 -3.38
N GLN A 400 8.57 -11.96 -4.66
CA GLN A 400 9.49 -12.52 -5.64
C GLN A 400 10.49 -11.49 -6.21
N ALA A 401 10.28 -10.20 -5.97
CA ALA A 401 11.15 -9.15 -6.51
C ALA A 401 12.60 -9.30 -6.02
N PHE A 402 12.78 -9.61 -4.73
CA PHE A 402 14.06 -9.96 -4.12
C PHE A 402 13.86 -10.57 -2.72
N PRO A 403 14.82 -11.31 -2.16
CA PRO A 403 14.70 -11.90 -0.83
C PRO A 403 14.44 -10.84 0.25
N GLY A 404 13.36 -10.99 1.02
CA GLY A 404 12.96 -10.05 2.08
C GLY A 404 12.27 -8.78 1.59
N ALA A 405 11.85 -8.73 0.33
CA ALA A 405 11.15 -7.57 -0.24
C ALA A 405 9.79 -7.28 0.42
N GLY A 406 9.10 -8.30 0.90
CA GLY A 406 7.69 -8.21 1.29
C GLY A 406 7.37 -7.11 2.27
N TRP A 407 8.15 -6.94 3.34
CA TRP A 407 7.89 -5.87 4.30
C TRP A 407 8.15 -4.46 3.72
N LYS A 408 9.12 -4.33 2.80
CA LYS A 408 9.39 -3.04 2.15
C LYS A 408 8.25 -2.66 1.21
N TRP A 409 7.73 -3.65 0.47
CA TRP A 409 6.51 -3.47 -0.32
C TRP A 409 5.35 -3.04 0.58
N MET A 410 5.09 -3.77 1.69
CA MET A 410 4.00 -3.42 2.59
C MET A 410 4.18 -2.03 3.21
N ALA A 411 5.40 -1.67 3.61
CA ALA A 411 5.69 -0.35 4.16
C ALA A 411 5.52 0.76 3.10
N HIS A 412 5.93 0.52 1.84
CA HIS A 412 5.72 1.44 0.73
C HIS A 412 4.24 1.69 0.48
N GLU A 413 3.45 0.63 0.26
CA GLU A 413 2.01 0.74 0.01
C GLU A 413 1.27 1.38 1.20
N THR A 414 1.72 1.10 2.44
CA THR A 414 1.18 1.78 3.62
C THR A 414 1.51 3.28 3.63
N GLY A 415 2.64 3.69 3.05
CA GLY A 415 2.97 5.10 2.83
C GLY A 415 1.90 5.83 2.02
N HIS A 416 1.39 5.21 0.97
CA HIS A 416 0.26 5.75 0.20
C HIS A 416 -1.02 5.88 1.04
N LEU A 417 -1.24 4.94 1.96
CA LEU A 417 -2.39 5.01 2.86
C LEU A 417 -2.26 6.12 3.92
N PHE A 418 -1.06 6.58 4.21
CA PHE A 418 -0.82 7.83 4.95
C PHE A 418 -0.95 9.08 4.07
N GLY A 419 -0.98 8.93 2.75
CA GLY A 419 -1.05 10.04 1.78
C GLY A 419 0.29 10.44 1.18
N LEU A 420 1.34 9.63 1.35
CA LEU A 420 2.64 9.87 0.72
C LEU A 420 2.61 9.45 -0.76
N HIS A 421 3.37 10.18 -1.58
CA HIS A 421 3.50 9.93 -3.01
C HIS A 421 4.60 8.94 -3.35
N ASP A 422 4.50 8.30 -4.52
CA ASP A 422 5.67 7.77 -5.22
C ASP A 422 6.64 8.90 -5.54
N LEU A 423 7.92 8.68 -5.26
CA LEU A 423 8.98 9.63 -5.57
C LEU A 423 9.79 9.24 -6.82
N TYR A 424 9.50 8.06 -7.39
CA TYR A 424 10.01 7.69 -8.71
C TYR A 424 9.14 8.32 -9.81
N THR A 425 9.75 8.54 -10.96
CA THR A 425 9.06 9.03 -12.15
C THR A 425 8.58 7.87 -13.01
N ILE A 426 7.45 8.06 -13.70
CA ILE A 426 6.93 7.09 -14.66
C ILE A 426 7.45 7.43 -16.06
N ASP A 427 7.93 6.40 -16.78
CA ASP A 427 8.40 6.50 -18.17
C ASP A 427 7.40 7.30 -19.04
N PRO A 428 7.85 8.22 -19.92
CA PRO A 428 9.23 8.44 -20.38
C PRO A 428 10.06 9.44 -19.53
N GLN A 429 9.62 9.82 -18.34
CA GLN A 429 10.35 10.79 -17.51
C GLN A 429 11.61 10.16 -16.89
N PRO A 430 12.76 10.83 -16.96
CA PRO A 430 13.96 10.35 -16.31
C PRO A 430 13.79 10.37 -14.78
N PRO A 431 14.49 9.50 -14.03
CA PRO A 431 14.51 9.55 -12.58
C PRO A 431 14.94 10.92 -12.07
N THR A 432 14.27 11.43 -11.04
CA THR A 432 14.56 12.74 -10.44
C THR A 432 14.90 12.69 -8.96
N TYR A 433 14.53 11.60 -8.27
CA TYR A 433 14.78 11.43 -6.84
C TYR A 433 15.75 10.26 -6.51
N GLY A 434 15.77 9.21 -7.33
CA GLY A 434 16.66 8.05 -7.13
C GLY A 434 16.24 7.17 -5.98
N SER A 435 17.21 6.55 -5.28
CA SER A 435 16.98 5.51 -4.27
C SER A 435 17.06 6.01 -2.81
N TRP A 436 16.69 7.27 -2.56
CA TRP A 436 16.87 7.92 -1.26
C TRP A 436 15.67 7.81 -0.30
N ASP A 437 14.63 7.07 -0.64
CA ASP A 437 13.40 6.93 0.17
C ASP A 437 12.68 5.64 -0.21
N ILE A 438 12.04 4.97 0.73
CA ILE A 438 11.23 3.78 0.45
C ILE A 438 10.08 4.11 -0.52
N MET A 439 9.58 5.34 -0.50
CA MET A 439 8.55 5.79 -1.44
C MET A 439 9.09 6.04 -2.85
N SER A 440 10.41 6.00 -3.06
CA SER A 440 11.01 6.06 -4.40
C SER A 440 11.28 4.66 -4.93
N LEU A 441 12.20 3.95 -4.29
CA LEU A 441 12.59 2.59 -4.70
C LEU A 441 12.45 1.66 -3.48
N ASN A 442 11.28 1.04 -3.33
CA ASN A 442 11.00 0.13 -2.22
C ASN A 442 11.93 -1.10 -2.14
N TRP A 443 12.65 -1.38 -3.22
CA TRP A 443 13.69 -2.43 -3.27
C TRP A 443 15.07 -1.96 -2.85
N SER A 444 15.28 -0.67 -2.56
CA SER A 444 16.57 -0.18 -2.05
C SER A 444 16.96 -0.91 -0.76
N THR A 445 18.22 -1.27 -0.66
CA THR A 445 18.79 -1.90 0.54
C THR A 445 19.57 -0.93 1.41
N LYS A 446 19.77 0.31 0.96
CA LYS A 446 20.63 1.32 1.57
C LYS A 446 19.83 2.43 2.25
N ALA A 447 19.14 3.26 1.48
CA ALA A 447 18.39 4.41 1.97
C ALA A 447 16.88 4.13 1.91
N ILE A 448 16.33 3.54 2.96
CA ILE A 448 14.93 3.10 3.04
C ILE A 448 14.07 4.00 3.93
N GLU A 449 14.69 4.80 4.80
CA GLU A 449 13.92 5.68 5.68
C GLU A 449 13.23 6.79 4.88
N LEU A 450 12.05 7.20 5.35
CA LEU A 450 11.36 8.36 4.81
C LEU A 450 12.24 9.60 4.96
N ASN A 451 12.30 10.41 3.92
CA ASN A 451 12.99 11.69 3.93
C ASN A 451 12.36 12.69 4.91
N SER A 452 13.07 13.78 5.18
CA SER A 452 12.62 14.77 6.17
C SER A 452 11.35 15.51 5.75
N TRP A 453 11.10 15.73 4.45
CA TRP A 453 9.89 16.39 3.98
C TRP A 453 8.65 15.51 4.20
N ASN A 454 8.73 14.22 3.88
CA ASN A 454 7.66 13.26 4.16
C ASN A 454 7.36 13.19 5.67
N ARG A 455 8.40 13.13 6.52
CA ARG A 455 8.21 13.13 7.99
C ARG A 455 7.64 14.46 8.49
N PHE A 456 7.99 15.59 7.86
CA PHE A 456 7.46 16.91 8.22
C PHE A 456 5.98 17.04 7.88
N ILE A 457 5.55 16.61 6.69
CA ILE A 457 4.12 16.57 6.32
C ILE A 457 3.32 15.68 7.29
N MET A 458 3.90 14.55 7.71
CA MET A 458 3.27 13.60 8.62
C MET A 458 3.28 14.04 10.09
N ASP A 459 3.90 15.19 10.42
CA ASP A 459 4.10 15.65 11.82
C ASP A 459 4.92 14.63 12.66
N TRP A 460 5.84 13.92 11.98
CA TRP A 460 6.76 12.94 12.58
C TRP A 460 8.17 13.50 12.81
N LEU A 461 8.44 14.70 12.32
CA LEU A 461 9.70 15.41 12.56
C LEU A 461 9.45 16.51 13.60
N PRO A 462 9.97 16.36 14.83
CA PRO A 462 9.73 17.35 15.90
C PRO A 462 10.36 18.70 15.55
N ALA A 463 9.77 19.80 16.01
CA ALA A 463 10.22 21.17 15.73
C ALA A 463 11.68 21.43 16.11
N SER A 464 12.21 20.70 17.10
CA SER A 464 13.63 20.78 17.50
C SER A 464 14.58 20.09 16.51
N ALA A 465 14.07 19.27 15.59
CA ALA A 465 14.88 18.50 14.66
C ALA A 465 15.02 19.16 13.27
N TYR A 466 14.39 20.30 13.03
CA TYR A 466 14.54 21.02 11.77
C TYR A 466 14.67 22.52 11.96
N ARG A 467 15.20 23.19 10.92
CA ARG A 467 15.19 24.65 10.82
C ARG A 467 14.34 25.05 9.61
N CYS A 468 13.39 25.93 9.83
CA CYS A 468 12.60 26.57 8.76
C CYS A 468 13.12 28.01 8.59
N LEU A 469 13.78 28.30 7.48
CA LEU A 469 14.47 29.56 7.21
C LEU A 469 13.95 30.17 5.90
N SER A 470 13.78 31.49 5.86
CA SER A 470 13.69 32.17 4.56
C SER A 470 15.06 32.15 3.87
N SER A 471 15.10 32.39 2.55
CA SER A 471 16.37 32.48 1.80
C SER A 471 17.33 33.53 2.39
N SER A 472 16.81 34.66 2.86
CA SER A 472 17.63 35.70 3.53
C SER A 472 18.16 35.24 4.89
N GLN A 473 17.33 34.58 5.70
CA GLN A 473 17.76 34.01 6.97
C GLN A 473 18.82 32.93 6.79
N ALA A 474 18.67 32.06 5.78
CA ALA A 474 19.64 31.02 5.48
C ALA A 474 21.01 31.59 5.13
N LYS A 475 21.06 32.63 4.30
CA LYS A 475 22.30 33.34 3.93
C LYS A 475 22.94 34.14 5.07
N SER A 476 22.16 34.58 6.05
CA SER A 476 22.63 35.41 7.16
C SER A 476 23.08 34.61 8.38
N LEU A 477 23.14 33.27 8.29
CA LEU A 477 23.65 32.45 9.38
C LEU A 477 25.13 32.76 9.62
N ALA A 478 25.47 33.14 10.85
CA ALA A 478 26.85 33.46 11.21
C ALA A 478 27.77 32.22 11.21
N GLU A 479 27.19 31.05 11.53
CA GLU A 479 27.91 29.80 11.62
C GLU A 479 27.22 28.68 10.80
N PRO A 480 27.99 27.73 10.24
CA PRO A 480 27.43 26.56 9.59
C PRO A 480 26.51 25.76 10.51
N THR A 481 25.41 25.26 9.97
CA THR A 481 24.49 24.39 10.73
C THR A 481 25.00 22.95 10.75
N SER A 482 25.13 22.37 11.95
CA SER A 482 25.43 20.94 12.09
C SER A 482 24.17 20.11 11.84
N LEU A 483 24.19 19.26 10.79
CA LEU A 483 23.15 18.31 10.45
C LEU A 483 23.54 16.91 10.88
N ILE A 484 22.82 16.33 11.82
CA ILE A 484 22.98 14.90 12.20
C ILE A 484 22.15 14.02 11.26
N PRO A 485 22.50 12.73 11.10
CA PRO A 485 21.74 11.82 10.24
C PRO A 485 20.26 11.77 10.61
N ILE A 486 19.37 11.76 9.60
CA ILE A 486 17.91 11.77 9.84
C ILE A 486 17.45 10.55 10.65
N GLY A 487 18.07 9.38 10.45
CA GLY A 487 17.79 8.14 11.18
C GLY A 487 18.35 8.08 12.60
N SER A 488 19.18 9.06 13.01
CA SER A 488 19.79 9.08 14.34
C SER A 488 18.75 9.27 15.44
N ASP A 489 18.92 8.56 16.55
CA ASP A 489 18.12 8.75 17.77
C ASP A 489 18.60 9.94 18.62
N SER A 490 19.77 10.53 18.28
CA SER A 490 20.30 11.71 18.95
C SER A 490 19.45 12.94 18.69
N THR A 491 19.46 13.86 19.66
CA THR A 491 18.85 15.19 19.50
C THR A 491 19.77 16.08 18.67
N GLY A 492 19.18 16.93 17.82
CA GLY A 492 19.90 17.85 16.96
C GLY A 492 19.14 18.15 15.66
N THR A 493 19.67 19.09 14.89
CA THR A 493 19.08 19.46 13.60
C THR A 493 19.33 18.35 12.59
N LYS A 494 18.25 17.84 11.97
CA LYS A 494 18.27 16.76 10.97
C LYS A 494 17.98 17.27 9.56
N ALA A 495 17.26 18.40 9.47
CA ALA A 495 16.89 19.00 8.21
C ALA A 495 16.86 20.54 8.27
N ILE A 496 17.08 21.16 7.12
CA ILE A 496 16.82 22.59 6.88
C ILE A 496 15.81 22.69 5.73
N PHE A 497 14.76 23.46 5.95
CA PHE A 497 13.74 23.80 4.94
C PHE A 497 13.86 25.27 4.57
N VAL A 498 13.92 25.55 3.25
CA VAL A 498 13.97 26.92 2.74
C VAL A 498 12.94 27.09 1.62
N PRO A 499 11.83 27.80 1.83
CA PRO A 499 10.92 28.15 0.74
C PRO A 499 11.64 28.94 -0.35
N LEU A 500 11.62 28.44 -1.58
CA LEU A 500 12.14 29.12 -2.76
C LEU A 500 11.06 29.99 -3.39
N SER A 501 9.81 29.59 -3.26
CA SER A 501 8.61 30.29 -3.67
C SER A 501 7.41 29.87 -2.82
N THR A 502 6.20 30.29 -3.16
CA THR A 502 4.95 29.83 -2.53
C THR A 502 4.60 28.38 -2.89
N THR A 503 5.28 27.80 -3.90
CA THR A 503 4.99 26.45 -4.42
C THR A 503 6.21 25.55 -4.50
N GLU A 504 7.39 26.02 -4.09
CA GLU A 504 8.61 25.20 -4.14
C GLU A 504 9.43 25.38 -2.89
N ILE A 505 9.92 24.27 -2.34
CA ILE A 505 10.77 24.22 -1.15
C ILE A 505 12.08 23.51 -1.45
N LEU A 506 13.18 24.07 -0.92
CA LEU A 506 14.47 23.42 -0.82
C LEU A 506 14.56 22.66 0.50
N VAL A 507 15.01 21.43 0.43
CA VAL A 507 15.23 20.53 1.57
C VAL A 507 16.69 20.09 1.59
N ILE A 508 17.30 20.18 2.76
CA ILE A 508 18.69 19.80 3.00
C ILE A 508 18.69 18.87 4.22
N GLU A 509 19.13 17.62 4.05
CA GLU A 509 19.15 16.62 5.12
C GLU A 509 20.43 15.79 5.12
N HIS A 510 20.84 15.24 6.25
CA HIS A 510 21.99 14.34 6.32
C HIS A 510 21.54 12.88 6.25
N ARG A 511 22.05 12.15 5.24
CA ARG A 511 21.82 10.72 5.05
C ARG A 511 23.10 9.94 5.32
N ALA A 512 23.02 8.96 6.20
CA ALA A 512 24.16 8.10 6.60
C ALA A 512 23.63 6.79 7.18
N THR A 513 24.51 5.83 7.46
CA THR A 513 24.15 4.62 8.21
C THR A 513 23.70 5.00 9.63
N ALA A 514 22.39 5.12 9.79
CA ALA A 514 21.72 5.41 11.06
C ALA A 514 20.26 4.95 10.97
N GLY A 515 19.67 4.52 12.09
CA GLY A 515 18.29 4.02 12.09
C GLY A 515 18.14 2.77 11.26
N LEU A 516 17.32 2.85 10.21
CA LEU A 516 17.08 1.76 9.26
C LEU A 516 17.89 1.92 7.96
N ASP A 517 18.53 3.07 7.76
CA ASP A 517 19.43 3.27 6.63
C ASP A 517 20.75 2.54 6.81
N SER A 518 21.26 1.95 5.73
CA SER A 518 22.54 1.24 5.66
C SER A 518 23.37 1.79 4.51
N ILE A 519 23.64 3.10 4.54
CA ILE A 519 24.31 3.84 3.48
C ILE A 519 25.82 3.73 3.69
N PRO A 520 26.59 3.22 2.71
CA PRO A 520 28.04 3.17 2.80
C PRO A 520 28.66 4.57 3.02
N GLU A 521 29.78 4.67 3.73
CA GLU A 521 30.40 5.95 4.09
C GLU A 521 30.69 6.83 2.85
N GLN A 522 31.10 6.22 1.75
CA GLN A 522 31.38 6.93 0.49
C GLN A 522 30.14 7.45 -0.23
N GLU A 523 28.94 6.99 0.15
CA GLU A 523 27.66 7.44 -0.37
C GLU A 523 26.89 8.32 0.64
N ALA A 524 27.34 8.29 1.91
CA ALA A 524 26.75 9.07 3.00
C ALA A 524 27.13 10.54 2.88
N GLY A 525 26.20 11.45 3.17
CA GLY A 525 26.45 12.88 3.06
C GLY A 525 25.21 13.73 3.22
N VAL A 526 25.28 14.97 2.80
CA VAL A 526 24.15 15.91 2.81
C VAL A 526 23.39 15.79 1.49
N LEU A 527 22.18 15.25 1.57
CA LEU A 527 21.27 15.20 0.43
C LEU A 527 20.53 16.53 0.30
N VAL A 528 20.55 17.09 -0.92
CA VAL A 528 19.88 18.35 -1.27
C VAL A 528 18.84 18.06 -2.35
N TYR A 529 17.60 18.47 -2.12
CA TYR A 529 16.53 18.30 -3.13
C TYR A 529 15.48 19.41 -3.04
N THR A 530 14.71 19.57 -4.10
CA THR A 530 13.55 20.47 -4.14
C THR A 530 12.27 19.67 -4.25
N VAL A 531 11.18 20.23 -3.71
CA VAL A 531 9.82 19.72 -3.87
C VAL A 531 8.95 20.84 -4.43
N ASN A 532 8.38 20.61 -5.61
CA ASN A 532 7.50 21.56 -6.28
C ASN A 532 6.04 21.09 -6.16
N MET A 533 5.21 21.88 -5.50
CA MET A 533 3.81 21.54 -5.18
C MET A 533 2.89 21.53 -6.42
N THR A 534 3.33 22.09 -7.55
CA THR A 534 2.52 22.18 -8.78
C THR A 534 2.83 21.09 -9.81
N ILE A 535 3.90 20.33 -9.59
CA ILE A 535 4.33 19.24 -10.47
C ILE A 535 4.08 17.93 -9.76
N PRO A 536 3.24 17.01 -10.29
CA PRO A 536 3.05 15.70 -9.69
C PRO A 536 4.39 14.96 -9.47
N SER A 537 4.51 14.24 -8.37
CA SER A 537 5.76 13.54 -8.01
C SER A 537 6.23 12.61 -9.13
N ILE A 538 5.32 11.81 -9.69
CA ILE A 538 5.58 10.90 -10.83
C ILE A 538 6.01 11.62 -12.12
N LYS A 539 5.92 12.95 -12.19
CA LYS A 539 6.40 13.82 -13.28
C LYS A 539 7.62 14.63 -12.89
N GLY A 540 8.27 14.31 -11.78
CA GLY A 540 9.49 14.96 -11.32
C GLY A 540 9.28 16.18 -10.41
N GLY A 541 8.15 16.24 -9.68
CA GLY A 541 7.92 17.29 -8.67
C GLY A 541 8.92 17.24 -7.51
N TRP A 542 9.59 16.11 -7.31
CA TRP A 542 10.71 15.93 -6.38
C TRP A 542 12.00 15.80 -7.18
N LYS A 543 13.00 16.60 -6.84
CA LYS A 543 14.25 16.66 -7.63
C LYS A 543 15.47 16.76 -6.74
N VAL A 544 16.30 15.73 -6.75
CA VAL A 544 17.62 15.74 -6.10
C VAL A 544 18.56 16.65 -6.91
N VAL A 545 19.27 17.52 -6.19
CA VAL A 545 20.29 18.41 -6.73
C VAL A 545 21.64 17.73 -6.56
N ARG A 546 22.27 17.39 -7.67
CA ARG A 546 23.48 16.56 -7.71
C ARG A 546 24.74 17.42 -7.75
N PRO A 547 25.82 17.03 -7.05
CA PRO A 547 27.10 17.69 -7.21
C PRO A 547 27.68 17.47 -8.63
N GLU A 548 28.61 18.31 -9.01
CA GLU A 548 29.36 18.13 -10.26
C GLU A 548 30.09 16.77 -10.24
N GLY A 549 30.04 16.07 -11.37
CA GLY A 549 30.63 14.75 -11.49
C GLY A 549 29.76 13.56 -11.02
N SER A 550 28.57 13.79 -10.42
CA SER A 550 27.63 12.74 -10.10
C SER A 550 27.11 12.08 -11.38
N VAL A 551 27.23 10.75 -11.48
CA VAL A 551 26.92 9.98 -12.71
C VAL A 551 25.96 8.80 -12.46
N SER A 552 25.68 8.44 -11.20
CA SER A 552 24.80 7.34 -10.87
C SER A 552 23.38 7.59 -11.41
N ARG A 553 22.79 6.58 -12.04
CA ARG A 553 21.40 6.64 -12.52
C ARG A 553 20.37 6.56 -11.39
N THR A 554 20.74 5.99 -10.26
CA THR A 554 19.93 5.84 -9.05
C THR A 554 20.32 6.84 -7.97
N PHE A 555 21.24 7.76 -8.29
CA PHE A 555 21.65 8.92 -7.49
C PHE A 555 22.32 8.57 -6.16
N GLU A 556 22.92 7.38 -6.02
CA GLU A 556 23.64 7.01 -4.81
C GLU A 556 24.85 7.91 -4.53
N ASP A 557 25.36 8.58 -5.56
CA ASP A 557 26.47 9.56 -5.51
C ASP A 557 26.00 11.02 -5.40
N ALA A 558 24.74 11.26 -5.03
CA ALA A 558 24.19 12.62 -4.99
C ALA A 558 24.37 13.33 -3.67
N ALA A 559 24.66 12.62 -2.56
CA ALA A 559 24.88 13.25 -1.28
C ALA A 559 26.23 13.96 -1.22
N LEU A 560 26.23 15.23 -0.77
CA LEU A 560 27.41 16.07 -0.70
C LEU A 560 28.36 15.59 0.40
N GLN A 561 29.62 15.40 0.04
CA GLN A 561 30.73 15.15 0.95
C GLN A 561 31.34 16.45 1.45
N VAL A 562 32.24 16.37 2.44
CA VAL A 562 33.00 17.54 2.91
C VAL A 562 33.82 18.14 1.77
N GLY A 563 33.58 19.42 1.47
CA GLY A 563 34.16 20.17 0.35
C GLY A 563 33.24 20.32 -0.83
N ASP A 564 32.21 19.47 -0.94
CA ASP A 564 31.24 19.54 -2.05
C ASP A 564 30.28 20.72 -1.88
N ARG A 565 29.77 21.18 -3.02
CA ARG A 565 28.77 22.24 -3.08
C ARG A 565 27.80 22.07 -4.24
N VAL A 566 26.59 22.60 -4.06
CA VAL A 566 25.57 22.71 -5.11
C VAL A 566 24.92 24.09 -5.04
N SER A 567 24.31 24.50 -6.15
CA SER A 567 23.54 25.74 -6.21
C SER A 567 22.08 25.47 -6.55
N VAL A 568 21.16 26.14 -5.85
CA VAL A 568 19.72 26.09 -6.08
C VAL A 568 19.20 27.52 -6.10
N GLY A 569 18.82 28.00 -7.28
CA GLY A 569 18.51 29.42 -7.47
C GLY A 569 19.70 30.29 -7.09
N ASN A 570 19.49 31.20 -6.14
CA ASN A 570 20.52 32.11 -5.63
C ASN A 570 21.17 31.62 -4.31
N LEU A 571 20.94 30.37 -3.93
CA LEU A 571 21.53 29.74 -2.74
C LEU A 571 22.64 28.78 -3.16
N GLN A 572 23.79 28.90 -2.50
CA GLN A 572 24.88 27.91 -2.58
C GLN A 572 24.95 27.14 -1.27
N ILE A 573 24.85 25.83 -1.36
CA ILE A 573 24.91 24.89 -0.23
C ILE A 573 26.27 24.19 -0.26
N THR A 574 27.04 24.31 0.80
CA THR A 574 28.40 23.76 0.91
C THR A 574 28.52 22.94 2.19
N VAL A 575 29.11 21.74 2.11
CA VAL A 575 29.49 20.96 3.28
C VAL A 575 30.93 21.35 3.68
N THR A 576 31.05 22.08 4.78
CA THR A 576 32.33 22.70 5.17
C THR A 576 33.17 21.85 6.12
N GLY A 577 32.57 20.83 6.76
CA GLY A 577 33.29 20.01 7.72
C GLY A 577 32.43 19.00 8.48
N LYS A 578 32.97 18.39 9.50
CA LYS A 578 32.29 17.45 10.41
C LYS A 578 32.20 18.04 11.82
N SER A 579 31.14 17.71 12.56
CA SER A 579 30.93 18.06 13.97
C SER A 579 30.26 16.89 14.68
N GLY A 580 31.05 16.11 15.41
CA GLY A 580 30.60 14.84 15.99
C GLY A 580 30.10 13.89 14.91
N SER A 581 28.85 13.40 15.03
CA SER A 581 28.17 12.59 14.01
C SER A 581 27.52 13.42 12.91
N GLY A 582 27.60 14.76 12.98
CA GLY A 582 26.96 15.67 12.05
C GLY A 582 27.92 16.19 10.97
N LEU A 583 27.32 16.70 9.88
CA LEU A 583 28.00 17.46 8.85
C LEU A 583 27.66 18.94 8.98
N LEU A 584 28.69 19.81 8.83
CA LEU A 584 28.53 21.26 8.88
C LEU A 584 28.12 21.78 7.52
N VAL A 585 26.93 22.41 7.45
CA VAL A 585 26.36 22.96 6.22
C VAL A 585 26.32 24.47 6.30
N GLU A 586 26.95 25.11 5.32
CA GLU A 586 26.90 26.55 5.08
C GLU A 586 25.97 26.85 3.91
N ILE A 587 25.16 27.91 4.01
CA ILE A 587 24.26 28.38 2.95
C ILE A 587 24.59 29.86 2.67
N LYS A 588 24.97 30.16 1.42
CA LYS A 588 25.31 31.51 0.93
C LYS A 588 24.40 31.99 -0.18
#